data_3961d64cbf14649c9c5d7f3dc96c33aa
#
_entry.id   3961d64cbf14649c9c5d7f3dc96c33aa
#
_cell.length_a   1.000
_cell.length_b   1.000
_cell.length_c   1.000
_cell.angle_alpha   90.00
_cell.angle_beta   90.00
_cell.angle_gamma   90.00
#
_symmetry.space_group_name_H-M   'P 1'
#
loop_
_entity.id
_entity.type
_entity.pdbx_description
1 polymer ?
#
loop_
_entity_poly.entity_id
_entity_poly.type
_entity_poly.pdbx_seq_one_letter_code
_entity_poly.pdbx_strand_id
1 'polypeptide(L)'
;MASPNIVNVATIRGNTNVATLGATSGNIVTNAASSGKVFKINTVILSNFDGTTAYDATLTLYSARAGATKNLVSTVSVPADASLIVIDKTTSVYMEEGDIIAGLASAASKIDVTISYEDIS
;
A
#
# COMPACT_ATOMS: atom_id res chain seq x y z
N MET A 1 11.29 19.88 -0.38
CA MET A 1 10.21 18.90 -0.19
C MET A 1 10.15 18.48 1.26
N ALA A 2 9.05 18.69 1.92
CA ALA A 2 8.93 18.41 3.35
C ALA A 2 7.54 17.88 3.67
N SER A 3 7.50 16.80 4.44
CA SER A 3 6.25 16.29 5.01
C SER A 3 5.76 17.27 6.09
N PRO A 4 4.44 17.37 6.29
CA PRO A 4 3.90 18.24 7.34
C PRO A 4 4.35 17.77 8.73
N ASN A 5 4.43 18.71 9.64
CA ASN A 5 4.63 18.39 11.06
C ASN A 5 3.33 17.80 11.61
N ILE A 6 3.32 16.53 11.93
CA ILE A 6 2.10 15.81 12.33
C ILE A 6 1.55 16.24 13.68
N VAL A 7 2.29 17.00 14.46
CA VAL A 7 1.82 17.57 15.72
C VAL A 7 0.96 18.82 15.47
N ASN A 8 1.14 19.46 14.34
CA ASN A 8 0.61 20.80 14.05
C ASN A 8 -0.09 20.88 12.69
N VAL A 9 -0.74 19.77 12.30
CA VAL A 9 -1.42 19.72 11.00
C VAL A 9 -2.80 20.36 11.07
N ALA A 10 -3.24 20.92 9.93
CA ALA A 10 -4.55 21.54 9.81
C ALA A 10 -5.65 20.52 9.55
N THR A 11 -5.33 19.41 8.85
CA THR A 11 -6.34 18.47 8.36
C THR A 11 -5.82 17.04 8.42
N ILE A 12 -6.66 16.15 8.92
CA ILE A 12 -6.42 14.70 8.86
C ILE A 12 -7.69 14.06 8.29
N ARG A 13 -7.56 13.32 7.18
CA ARG A 13 -8.67 12.65 6.53
C ARG A 13 -8.40 11.17 6.41
N GLY A 14 -9.40 10.35 6.73
CA GLY A 14 -9.33 8.92 6.48
C GLY A 14 -9.67 8.61 5.03
N ASN A 15 -8.79 7.86 4.37
CA ASN A 15 -8.99 7.42 2.98
C ASN A 15 -8.79 5.92 2.87
N THR A 16 -9.46 5.31 1.90
CA THR A 16 -9.27 3.90 1.58
C THR A 16 -9.16 3.76 0.07
N ASN A 17 -8.04 3.20 -0.39
CA ASN A 17 -7.84 2.84 -1.78
C ASN A 17 -8.03 1.34 -1.95
N VAL A 18 -8.67 0.97 -3.05
CA VAL A 18 -8.86 -0.43 -3.41
C VAL A 18 -8.39 -0.66 -4.84
N ALA A 19 -7.85 -1.83 -5.10
CA ALA A 19 -7.40 -2.20 -6.44
C ALA A 19 -7.38 -3.72 -6.57
N THR A 20 -7.39 -4.20 -7.81
CA THR A 20 -7.13 -5.60 -8.11
C THR A 20 -5.73 -5.70 -8.70
N LEU A 21 -4.91 -6.58 -8.13
CA LEU A 21 -3.52 -6.73 -8.57
C LEU A 21 -3.46 -7.35 -9.96
N GLY A 22 -2.58 -6.82 -10.80
CA GLY A 22 -2.25 -7.40 -12.10
C GLY A 22 -1.03 -8.30 -12.02
N ALA A 23 -0.68 -8.92 -13.14
CA ALA A 23 0.53 -9.74 -13.25
C ALA A 23 1.80 -8.89 -13.37
N THR A 24 1.66 -7.60 -13.64
CA THR A 24 2.76 -6.64 -13.67
C THR A 24 2.56 -5.60 -12.59
N SER A 25 3.65 -5.03 -12.09
CA SER A 25 3.58 -4.02 -11.02
C SER A 25 2.77 -2.80 -11.45
N GLY A 26 1.88 -2.35 -10.57
CA GLY A 26 1.09 -1.13 -10.75
C GLY A 26 1.01 -0.35 -9.46
N ASN A 27 0.97 0.98 -9.57
CA ASN A 27 0.87 1.87 -8.42
C ASN A 27 -0.51 1.76 -7.79
N ILE A 28 -0.57 1.68 -6.46
CA ILE A 28 -1.82 1.57 -5.71
C ILE A 28 -2.10 2.86 -4.95
N VAL A 29 -1.12 3.35 -4.21
CA VAL A 29 -1.20 4.62 -3.49
C VAL A 29 0.04 5.44 -3.85
N THR A 30 -0.16 6.69 -4.25
CA THR A 30 0.93 7.61 -4.56
C THR A 30 0.74 8.88 -3.75
N ASN A 31 1.76 9.24 -2.99
CA ASN A 31 1.85 10.58 -2.40
C ASN A 31 2.67 11.44 -3.34
N ALA A 32 2.02 12.33 -4.07
CA ALA A 32 2.68 13.11 -5.11
C ALA A 32 3.84 13.93 -4.56
N ALA A 33 4.86 14.13 -5.40
CA ALA A 33 5.98 15.01 -5.06
C ALA A 33 5.46 16.41 -4.78
N SER A 34 5.98 17.04 -3.73
CA SER A 34 5.59 18.41 -3.33
C SER A 34 4.11 18.55 -2.97
N SER A 35 3.48 17.48 -2.52
CA SER A 35 2.05 17.50 -2.15
C SER A 35 1.79 18.26 -0.85
N GLY A 36 2.78 18.42 0.00
CA GLY A 36 2.59 18.97 1.35
C GLY A 36 1.85 18.02 2.27
N LYS A 37 1.85 16.72 1.98
CA LYS A 37 1.09 15.72 2.70
C LYS A 37 1.98 14.59 3.20
N VAL A 38 1.54 13.93 4.26
CA VAL A 38 2.07 12.63 4.66
C VAL A 38 0.88 11.68 4.82
N PHE A 39 1.03 10.45 4.33
CA PHE A 39 0.01 9.42 4.49
C PHE A 39 0.46 8.44 5.56
N LYS A 40 -0.34 8.27 6.59
CA LYS A 40 -0.10 7.21 7.59
C LYS A 40 -0.88 5.98 7.17
N ILE A 41 -0.17 4.97 6.71
CA ILE A 41 -0.78 3.71 6.27
C ILE A 41 -1.11 2.88 7.49
N ASN A 42 -2.40 2.71 7.76
CA ASN A 42 -2.88 1.98 8.93
C ASN A 42 -3.11 0.51 8.64
N THR A 43 -3.62 0.18 7.45
CA THR A 43 -4.02 -1.19 7.12
C THR A 43 -3.77 -1.47 5.66
N VAL A 44 -3.17 -2.63 5.38
CA VAL A 44 -3.06 -3.19 4.02
C VAL A 44 -3.53 -4.63 4.08
N ILE A 45 -4.58 -4.94 3.34
CA ILE A 45 -5.18 -6.27 3.29
C ILE A 45 -5.13 -6.79 1.86
N LEU A 46 -4.63 -8.01 1.70
CA LEU A 46 -4.68 -8.76 0.45
C LEU A 46 -5.78 -9.81 0.56
N SER A 47 -6.63 -9.91 -0.45
CA SER A 47 -7.72 -10.88 -0.46
C SER A 47 -7.70 -11.65 -1.77
N ASN A 48 -7.51 -12.97 -1.70
CA ASN A 48 -7.59 -13.85 -2.87
C ASN A 48 -9.04 -14.28 -3.05
N PHE A 49 -9.69 -13.81 -4.11
CA PHE A 49 -11.08 -14.14 -4.37
C PHE A 49 -11.26 -15.32 -5.35
N ASP A 50 -10.18 -15.99 -5.70
CA ASP A 50 -10.27 -17.25 -6.42
C ASP A 50 -10.64 -18.38 -5.43
N GLY A 51 -11.66 -19.13 -5.75
CA GLY A 51 -12.19 -20.16 -4.84
C GLY A 51 -11.41 -21.47 -4.84
N THR A 52 -10.39 -21.64 -5.68
CA THR A 52 -9.74 -22.93 -5.89
C THR A 52 -8.22 -22.91 -5.81
N THR A 53 -7.57 -21.77 -6.10
CA THR A 53 -6.12 -21.69 -6.29
C THR A 53 -5.51 -20.59 -5.44
N ALA A 54 -4.40 -20.91 -4.76
CA ALA A 54 -3.57 -19.93 -4.09
C ALA A 54 -2.76 -19.13 -5.13
N TYR A 55 -2.58 -17.84 -4.88
CA TYR A 55 -1.75 -16.97 -5.72
C TYR A 55 -0.79 -16.20 -4.85
N ASP A 56 0.35 -15.82 -5.43
CA ASP A 56 1.38 -15.08 -4.73
C ASP A 56 1.21 -13.58 -4.98
N ALA A 57 1.51 -12.76 -3.98
CA ALA A 57 1.47 -11.32 -4.08
C ALA A 57 2.78 -10.70 -3.65
N THR A 58 3.15 -9.61 -4.30
CA THR A 58 4.30 -8.79 -3.95
C THR A 58 3.84 -7.34 -3.84
N LEU A 59 4.12 -6.70 -2.71
CA LEU A 59 3.89 -5.28 -2.51
C LEU A 59 5.20 -4.59 -2.24
N THR A 60 5.38 -3.42 -2.85
CA THR A 60 6.62 -2.64 -2.72
C THR A 60 6.32 -1.23 -2.25
N LEU A 61 7.30 -0.64 -1.57
CA LEU A 61 7.29 0.77 -1.20
C LEU A 61 8.49 1.44 -1.87
N TYR A 62 8.21 2.41 -2.76
CA TYR A 62 9.23 3.30 -3.25
C TYR A 62 9.39 4.46 -2.26
N SER A 63 10.59 4.66 -1.76
CA SER A 63 10.92 5.80 -0.90
C SER A 63 11.67 6.85 -1.70
N ALA A 64 11.07 8.01 -1.87
CA ALA A 64 11.71 9.11 -2.58
C ALA A 64 12.94 9.63 -1.83
N ARG A 65 12.88 9.63 -0.49
CA ARG A 65 14.01 10.05 0.34
C ARG A 65 15.23 9.15 0.13
N ALA A 66 15.01 7.83 0.11
CA ALA A 66 16.08 6.86 -0.08
C ALA A 66 16.44 6.67 -1.56
N GLY A 67 15.55 7.06 -2.48
CA GLY A 67 15.73 6.82 -3.91
C GLY A 67 15.72 5.34 -4.26
N ALA A 68 14.96 4.53 -3.52
CA ALA A 68 14.98 3.08 -3.68
C ALA A 68 13.60 2.47 -3.43
N THR A 69 13.34 1.34 -4.08
CA THR A 69 12.14 0.53 -3.88
C THR A 69 12.51 -0.67 -3.03
N LYS A 70 11.72 -0.91 -1.97
CA LYS A 70 11.89 -2.07 -1.10
C LYS A 70 10.58 -2.84 -1.03
N ASN A 71 10.67 -4.13 -0.71
CA ASN A 71 9.49 -4.97 -0.59
C ASN A 71 8.82 -4.79 0.77
N LEU A 72 7.49 -4.62 0.78
CA LEU A 72 6.68 -4.80 1.99
C LEU A 72 6.46 -6.28 2.22
N VAL A 73 6.06 -7.00 1.17
CA VAL A 73 6.06 -8.47 1.12
C VAL A 73 6.54 -8.89 -0.27
N SER A 74 7.23 -10.02 -0.35
CA SER A 74 7.76 -10.54 -1.60
C SER A 74 7.24 -11.95 -1.82
N THR A 75 6.46 -12.13 -2.89
CA THR A 75 5.95 -13.44 -3.33
C THR A 75 5.29 -14.21 -2.18
N VAL A 76 4.44 -13.51 -1.41
CA VAL A 76 3.72 -14.15 -0.31
C VAL A 76 2.51 -14.89 -0.85
N SER A 77 2.33 -16.16 -0.43
CA SER A 77 1.19 -16.96 -0.86
C SER A 77 -0.07 -16.52 -0.10
N VAL A 78 -1.13 -16.22 -0.86
CA VAL A 78 -2.46 -15.97 -0.29
C VAL A 78 -3.34 -17.15 -0.70
N PRO A 79 -3.78 -17.98 0.26
CA PRO A 79 -4.60 -19.14 -0.05
C PRO A 79 -5.93 -18.76 -0.72
N ALA A 80 -6.54 -19.70 -1.43
CA ALA A 80 -7.85 -19.50 -2.05
C ALA A 80 -8.89 -19.06 -1.01
N ASP A 81 -9.71 -18.08 -1.36
CA ASP A 81 -10.76 -17.53 -0.50
C ASP A 81 -10.26 -17.00 0.85
N ALA A 82 -8.98 -16.63 0.97
CA ALA A 82 -8.38 -16.13 2.20
C ALA A 82 -7.88 -14.71 2.05
N SER A 83 -7.69 -14.06 3.20
CA SER A 83 -7.11 -12.72 3.27
C SER A 83 -5.83 -12.74 4.08
N LEU A 84 -4.89 -11.87 3.73
CA LEU A 84 -3.64 -11.66 4.46
C LEU A 84 -3.54 -10.19 4.85
N ILE A 85 -3.31 -9.94 6.14
CA ILE A 85 -3.06 -8.59 6.63
C ILE A 85 -1.55 -8.34 6.55
N VAL A 86 -1.14 -7.42 5.68
CA VAL A 86 0.27 -7.05 5.49
C VAL A 86 0.69 -6.00 6.50
N ILE A 87 -0.14 -4.97 6.67
CA ILE A 87 0.09 -3.89 7.63
C ILE A 87 -1.17 -3.74 8.46
N ASP A 88 -1.00 -3.62 9.79
CA ASP A 88 -2.07 -3.28 10.71
C ASP A 88 -1.68 -2.03 11.52
N LYS A 89 -2.52 -1.61 12.46
CA LYS A 89 -2.27 -0.39 13.23
C LYS A 89 -0.99 -0.44 14.07
N THR A 90 -0.50 -1.64 14.39
CA THR A 90 0.72 -1.80 15.20
C THR A 90 1.99 -1.71 14.36
N THR A 91 1.87 -1.82 13.03
CA THR A 91 2.99 -1.79 12.10
C THR A 91 2.83 -0.67 11.06
N SER A 92 2.11 0.39 11.39
CA SER A 92 1.83 1.48 10.46
C SER A 92 3.09 2.10 9.87
N VAL A 93 2.98 2.54 8.61
CA VAL A 93 4.07 3.12 7.82
C VAL A 93 3.65 4.51 7.36
N TYR A 94 4.57 5.47 7.40
CA TYR A 94 4.36 6.79 6.83
C TYR A 94 4.84 6.83 5.40
N MET A 95 4.00 7.35 4.48
CA MET A 95 4.40 7.67 3.12
C MET A 95 4.65 9.17 3.04
N GLU A 96 5.90 9.52 2.80
CA GLU A 96 6.32 10.91 2.62
C GLU A 96 6.05 11.36 1.19
N GLU A 97 6.29 12.64 0.90
CA GLU A 97 6.13 13.17 -0.46
C GLU A 97 6.99 12.41 -1.47
N GLY A 98 6.38 11.99 -2.56
CA GLY A 98 7.03 11.23 -3.61
C GLY A 98 7.02 9.71 -3.41
N ASP A 99 6.54 9.22 -2.28
CA ASP A 99 6.51 7.78 -2.01
C ASP A 99 5.35 7.09 -2.75
N ILE A 100 5.56 5.83 -3.10
CA ILE A 100 4.57 5.05 -3.86
C ILE A 100 4.50 3.64 -3.29
N ILE A 101 3.27 3.16 -3.04
CA ILE A 101 3.02 1.73 -2.80
C ILE A 101 2.50 1.13 -4.09
N ALA A 102 3.18 0.09 -4.56
CA ALA A 102 2.84 -0.64 -5.77
C ALA A 102 2.78 -2.13 -5.50
N GLY A 103 2.18 -2.88 -6.39
CA GLY A 103 2.07 -4.31 -6.20
C GLY A 103 1.75 -5.08 -7.46
N LEU A 104 1.92 -6.39 -7.36
CA LEU A 104 1.57 -7.34 -8.40
C LEU A 104 1.21 -8.69 -7.78
N ALA A 105 0.58 -9.52 -8.57
CA ALA A 105 0.27 -10.90 -8.19
C ALA A 105 0.80 -11.86 -9.26
N SER A 106 0.88 -13.14 -8.92
CA SER A 106 1.34 -14.17 -9.87
C SER A 106 0.39 -14.36 -11.06
N ALA A 107 -0.86 -13.90 -10.93
CA ALA A 107 -1.82 -13.88 -12.03
C ALA A 107 -2.75 -12.67 -11.88
N ALA A 108 -3.22 -12.11 -12.99
CA ALA A 108 -4.11 -10.97 -12.98
C ALA A 108 -5.52 -11.36 -12.50
N SER A 109 -6.21 -10.42 -11.87
CA SER A 109 -7.62 -10.56 -11.45
C SER A 109 -7.86 -11.71 -10.48
N LYS A 110 -6.96 -11.89 -9.53
CA LYS A 110 -7.06 -12.94 -8.50
C LYS A 110 -6.97 -12.40 -7.08
N ILE A 111 -6.24 -11.31 -6.88
CA ILE A 111 -6.02 -10.74 -5.55
C ILE A 111 -6.44 -9.29 -5.55
N ASP A 112 -7.34 -8.93 -4.62
CA ASP A 112 -7.69 -7.55 -4.34
C ASP A 112 -6.83 -7.03 -3.20
N VAL A 113 -6.49 -5.75 -3.27
CA VAL A 113 -5.78 -5.05 -2.22
C VAL A 113 -6.62 -3.89 -1.70
N THR A 114 -6.68 -3.76 -0.38
CA THR A 114 -7.34 -2.66 0.30
C THR A 114 -6.33 -1.97 1.19
N ILE A 115 -6.16 -0.66 1.02
CA ILE A 115 -5.24 0.15 1.82
C ILE A 115 -6.03 1.28 2.46
N SER A 116 -6.06 1.28 3.80
CA SER A 116 -6.64 2.37 4.58
C SER A 116 -5.53 3.24 5.15
N TYR A 117 -5.66 4.54 5.00
CA TYR A 117 -4.65 5.47 5.48
C TYR A 117 -5.24 6.80 5.90
N GLU A 118 -4.47 7.55 6.68
CA GLU A 118 -4.77 8.92 7.04
C GLU A 118 -3.99 9.86 6.14
N ASP A 119 -4.71 10.74 5.43
CA ASP A 119 -4.13 11.82 4.63
C ASP A 119 -3.97 13.03 5.53
N ILE A 120 -2.73 13.34 5.89
CA ILE A 120 -2.38 14.36 6.85
C ILE A 120 -1.74 15.54 6.12
N SER A 121 -2.30 16.72 6.32
CA SER A 121 -1.78 17.92 5.66
C SER A 121 -1.88 19.18 6.51
#